data_6e3e4db3b9d0ac7f013f5da367f25131
#
_entry.id   6e3e4db3b9d0ac7f013f5da367f25131
#
_cell.length_a   1.000
_cell.length_b   1.000
_cell.length_c   1.000
_cell.angle_alpha   90.00
_cell.angle_beta   90.00
_cell.angle_gamma   90.00
#
_symmetry.space_group_name_H-M   'P 1'
#
loop_
_entity.id
_entity.type
_entity.pdbx_description
1 polymer ?
#
loop_
_entity_poly.entity_id
_entity_poly.type
_entity_poly.pdbx_seq_one_letter_code
_entity_poly.pdbx_strand_id
1 'polypeptide(L)'
;MMLSVAMAGLFMAALGGILAWALAIANRRLYVYEDPRINQVEELLPHSNCGACGTAGCRNFAEKVVAGEIVPAKCSVNVPEMNAYIAGFLGVSMGEVEKQVARLACAGGNHVAYMRANYQGLGTCRAAAVVSGGGKACAWGCLGLGDCESVCDFEAIVMNEFGLPEVDSAKCTACGDCVEVCPKDLFSLQPISHKLWVACRNRADGDIAEAQCEVACTACGKCTVDAAPGLIRLDNNLAVIDYAGNKLASHVAIERCPTGAIVWLDGARIEKGREAKKIIRVKPLPVSADVV
;
A
#
# COMPACT_ATOMS: atom_id res chain seq x y z
N MET A 1 -7.34 71.58 13.30
CA MET A 1 -6.97 70.25 13.84
C MET A 1 -8.19 69.38 14.18
N MET A 2 -9.18 69.85 14.92
CA MET A 2 -10.40 69.06 15.24
C MET A 2 -11.24 68.73 14.01
N LEU A 3 -11.35 69.59 13.00
CA LEU A 3 -12.10 69.30 11.76
C LEU A 3 -11.45 68.20 10.89
N SER A 4 -10.13 68.21 10.79
CA SER A 4 -9.40 67.19 10.06
C SER A 4 -9.46 65.76 10.72
N VAL A 5 -9.48 65.74 12.05
CA VAL A 5 -9.68 64.52 12.82
C VAL A 5 -11.11 63.98 12.65
N ALA A 6 -12.10 64.85 12.68
CA ALA A 6 -13.49 64.49 12.46
C ALA A 6 -13.71 63.93 11.01
N MET A 7 -13.15 64.60 10.01
CA MET A 7 -13.21 64.12 8.61
C MET A 7 -12.54 62.77 8.43
N ALA A 8 -11.36 62.55 9.01
CA ALA A 8 -10.67 61.26 8.95
C ALA A 8 -11.50 60.15 9.64
N GLY A 9 -12.10 60.44 10.80
CA GLY A 9 -12.99 59.52 11.50
C GLY A 9 -14.22 59.14 10.68
N LEU A 10 -14.84 60.13 10.03
CA LEU A 10 -16.02 59.92 9.19
C LEU A 10 -15.68 59.07 7.92
N PHE A 11 -14.51 59.33 7.33
CA PHE A 11 -14.02 58.55 6.18
C PHE A 11 -13.74 57.08 6.57
N MET A 12 -13.09 56.86 7.70
CA MET A 12 -12.82 55.49 8.20
C MET A 12 -14.12 54.76 8.55
N ALA A 13 -15.08 55.42 9.17
CA ALA A 13 -16.38 54.84 9.49
C ALA A 13 -17.17 54.47 8.21
N ALA A 14 -17.15 55.36 7.19
CA ALA A 14 -17.81 55.09 5.92
C ALA A 14 -17.14 53.90 5.20
N LEU A 15 -15.81 53.85 5.14
CA LEU A 15 -15.07 52.77 4.54
C LEU A 15 -15.32 51.42 5.26
N GLY A 16 -15.29 51.42 6.59
CA GLY A 16 -15.60 50.27 7.42
C GLY A 16 -17.06 49.79 7.23
N GLY A 17 -18.01 50.72 7.14
CA GLY A 17 -19.41 50.40 6.85
C GLY A 17 -19.62 49.76 5.47
N ILE A 18 -18.96 50.28 4.44
CA ILE A 18 -19.01 49.71 3.08
C ILE A 18 -18.42 48.31 3.06
N LEU A 19 -17.27 48.11 3.69
CA LEU A 19 -16.63 46.78 3.79
C LEU A 19 -17.50 45.77 4.55
N ALA A 20 -18.04 46.16 5.70
CA ALA A 20 -18.93 45.32 6.50
C ALA A 20 -20.19 44.91 5.71
N TRP A 21 -20.79 45.87 4.98
CA TRP A 21 -21.95 45.63 4.13
C TRP A 21 -21.62 44.69 2.96
N ALA A 22 -20.48 44.91 2.29
CA ALA A 22 -20.02 44.03 1.23
C ALA A 22 -19.78 42.59 1.73
N LEU A 23 -19.13 42.42 2.89
CA LEU A 23 -18.92 41.13 3.53
C LEU A 23 -20.24 40.45 3.92
N ALA A 24 -21.22 41.24 4.44
CA ALA A 24 -22.51 40.68 4.79
C ALA A 24 -23.28 40.17 3.56
N ILE A 25 -23.22 40.90 2.43
CA ILE A 25 -23.81 40.44 1.16
C ILE A 25 -23.09 39.21 0.65
N ALA A 26 -21.74 39.21 0.64
CA ALA A 26 -20.94 38.08 0.24
C ALA A 26 -21.27 36.85 1.08
N ASN A 27 -21.32 36.99 2.40
CA ASN A 27 -21.69 35.90 3.31
C ASN A 27 -23.09 35.33 3.02
N ARG A 28 -24.10 36.20 2.80
CA ARG A 28 -25.45 35.74 2.46
C ARG A 28 -25.54 35.00 1.11
N ARG A 29 -24.74 35.43 0.12
CA ARG A 29 -24.76 34.81 -1.23
C ARG A 29 -23.88 33.58 -1.36
N LEU A 30 -22.79 33.51 -0.59
CA LEU A 30 -21.80 32.45 -0.61
C LEU A 30 -21.97 31.46 0.54
N TYR A 31 -22.95 31.68 1.43
CA TYR A 31 -23.22 30.79 2.54
C TYR A 31 -23.63 29.39 2.02
N VAL A 32 -22.80 28.42 2.27
CA VAL A 32 -23.10 27.01 2.03
C VAL A 32 -23.51 26.40 3.37
N TYR A 33 -24.71 25.84 3.42
CA TYR A 33 -25.16 25.10 4.59
C TYR A 33 -24.39 23.77 4.65
N GLU A 34 -23.62 23.58 5.70
CA GLU A 34 -23.01 22.29 6.02
C GLU A 34 -23.81 21.60 7.12
N ASP A 35 -24.05 20.30 6.96
CA ASP A 35 -24.72 19.50 7.98
C ASP A 35 -23.84 19.44 9.24
N PRO A 36 -24.31 19.87 10.42
CA PRO A 36 -23.53 19.88 11.65
C PRO A 36 -23.04 18.49 12.10
N ARG A 37 -23.69 17.41 11.61
CA ARG A 37 -23.27 16.03 11.87
C ARG A 37 -21.91 15.73 11.25
N ILE A 38 -21.51 16.41 10.17
CA ILE A 38 -20.21 16.23 9.52
C ILE A 38 -19.08 16.54 10.51
N ASN A 39 -19.15 17.67 11.23
CA ASN A 39 -18.15 18.04 12.22
C ASN A 39 -18.08 17.01 13.35
N GLN A 40 -19.22 16.53 13.83
CA GLN A 40 -19.27 15.53 14.90
C GLN A 40 -18.68 14.19 14.47
N VAL A 41 -18.95 13.76 13.24
CA VAL A 41 -18.33 12.54 12.69
C VAL A 41 -16.83 12.72 12.48
N GLU A 42 -16.40 13.90 11.97
CA GLU A 42 -14.97 14.18 11.79
C GLU A 42 -14.18 14.11 13.10
N GLU A 43 -14.75 14.66 14.22
CA GLU A 43 -14.14 14.60 15.56
C GLU A 43 -13.97 13.17 16.08
N LEU A 44 -14.78 12.21 15.60
CA LEU A 44 -14.68 10.79 15.95
C LEU A 44 -13.70 10.00 15.06
N LEU A 45 -13.12 10.65 14.05
CA LEU A 45 -12.16 10.03 13.15
C LEU A 45 -10.72 10.27 13.63
N PRO A 46 -9.76 9.42 13.22
CA PRO A 46 -8.38 9.47 13.71
C PRO A 46 -7.56 10.65 13.16
N HIS A 47 -8.10 11.50 12.29
CA HIS A 47 -7.46 12.66 11.66
C HIS A 47 -6.13 12.38 10.93
N SER A 48 -5.85 11.13 10.60
CA SER A 48 -4.63 10.73 9.90
C SER A 48 -4.60 11.17 8.43
N ASN A 49 -5.77 11.49 7.85
CA ASN A 49 -5.93 11.90 6.45
C ASN A 49 -5.23 10.98 5.43
N CYS A 50 -5.08 9.70 5.77
CA CYS A 50 -4.26 8.72 5.05
C CYS A 50 -4.84 8.26 3.69
N GLY A 51 -6.08 8.63 3.35
CA GLY A 51 -6.70 8.24 2.08
C GLY A 51 -7.08 6.76 1.92
N ALA A 52 -6.78 5.87 2.88
CA ALA A 52 -7.03 4.43 2.81
C ALA A 52 -8.51 4.06 2.52
N CYS A 53 -9.43 4.88 2.98
CA CYS A 53 -10.86 4.76 2.72
C CYS A 53 -11.28 5.18 1.29
N GLY A 54 -10.34 5.67 0.48
CA GLY A 54 -10.58 6.19 -0.88
C GLY A 54 -11.18 7.59 -0.92
N THR A 55 -11.02 8.38 0.15
CA THR A 55 -11.42 9.79 0.22
C THR A 55 -10.19 10.68 0.38
N ALA A 56 -10.31 11.97 0.06
CA ALA A 56 -9.22 12.93 0.13
C ALA A 56 -8.73 13.26 1.56
N GLY A 57 -9.42 12.75 2.59
CA GLY A 57 -9.09 12.93 4.00
C GLY A 57 -10.29 12.68 4.91
N CYS A 58 -10.09 12.80 6.22
CA CYS A 58 -11.12 12.51 7.23
C CYS A 58 -12.37 13.39 7.09
N ARG A 59 -12.21 14.67 6.74
CA ARG A 59 -13.34 15.58 6.46
C ARG A 59 -14.21 15.05 5.32
N ASN A 60 -13.61 14.73 4.16
CA ASN A 60 -14.35 14.21 3.00
C ASN A 60 -14.96 12.84 3.28
N PHE A 61 -14.32 12.02 4.12
CA PHE A 61 -14.91 10.79 4.61
C PHE A 61 -16.18 11.06 5.42
N ALA A 62 -16.12 12.00 6.39
CA ALA A 62 -17.27 12.38 7.21
C ALA A 62 -18.45 12.88 6.36
N GLU A 63 -18.18 13.74 5.36
CA GLU A 63 -19.19 14.22 4.39
C GLU A 63 -19.90 13.06 3.69
N LYS A 64 -19.13 12.11 3.16
CA LYS A 64 -19.67 10.96 2.43
C LYS A 64 -20.42 9.97 3.31
N VAL A 65 -19.98 9.75 4.56
CA VAL A 65 -20.70 8.89 5.51
C VAL A 65 -22.01 9.53 5.92
N VAL A 66 -22.04 10.85 6.20
CA VAL A 66 -23.26 11.59 6.53
C VAL A 66 -24.23 11.63 5.36
N ALA A 67 -23.73 11.72 4.12
CA ALA A 67 -24.52 11.62 2.90
C ALA A 67 -25.03 10.18 2.61
N GLY A 68 -24.51 9.16 3.32
CA GLY A 68 -24.89 7.75 3.09
C GLY A 68 -24.23 7.12 1.86
N GLU A 69 -23.20 7.77 1.27
CA GLU A 69 -22.49 7.26 0.09
C GLU A 69 -21.51 6.13 0.43
N ILE A 70 -20.96 6.15 1.65
CA ILE A 70 -20.01 5.14 2.14
C ILE A 70 -20.37 4.72 3.57
N VAL A 71 -19.95 3.52 3.93
CA VAL A 71 -20.20 2.95 5.26
C VAL A 71 -19.07 3.29 6.24
N PRO A 72 -19.36 3.45 7.55
CA PRO A 72 -18.34 3.76 8.56
C PRO A 72 -17.20 2.75 8.64
N ALA A 73 -17.46 1.45 8.44
CA ALA A 73 -16.45 0.40 8.45
C ALA A 73 -15.35 0.56 7.39
N LYS A 74 -15.52 1.45 6.41
CA LYS A 74 -14.51 1.71 5.38
C LYS A 74 -13.28 2.46 5.91
N CYS A 75 -13.36 3.09 7.09
CA CYS A 75 -12.19 3.65 7.77
C CYS A 75 -11.41 2.51 8.45
N SER A 76 -10.27 2.11 7.85
CA SER A 76 -9.41 1.01 8.32
C SER A 76 -8.49 1.41 9.48
N VAL A 77 -8.32 2.71 9.73
CA VAL A 77 -7.48 3.25 10.82
C VAL A 77 -8.27 3.36 12.11
N ASN A 78 -9.57 3.66 12.01
CA ASN A 78 -10.42 3.81 13.18
C ASN A 78 -10.70 2.44 13.83
N VAL A 79 -10.85 2.44 15.15
CA VAL A 79 -11.20 1.21 15.88
C VAL A 79 -12.64 0.79 15.56
N PRO A 80 -12.94 -0.52 15.49
CA PRO A 80 -14.28 -1.00 15.13
C PRO A 80 -15.40 -0.46 16.02
N GLU A 81 -15.14 -0.26 17.31
CA GLU A 81 -16.07 0.29 18.28
C GLU A 81 -16.47 1.72 17.93
N MET A 82 -15.52 2.53 17.47
CA MET A 82 -15.78 3.91 17.05
C MET A 82 -16.56 3.95 15.73
N ASN A 83 -16.24 3.06 14.79
CA ASN A 83 -17.02 2.92 13.55
C ASN A 83 -18.48 2.51 13.85
N ALA A 84 -18.69 1.61 14.84
CA ALA A 84 -20.02 1.22 15.31
C ALA A 84 -20.74 2.40 15.98
N TYR A 85 -20.03 3.22 16.76
CA TYR A 85 -20.57 4.42 17.37
C TYR A 85 -21.03 5.44 16.32
N ILE A 86 -20.20 5.71 15.30
CA ILE A 86 -20.55 6.59 14.16
C ILE A 86 -21.78 6.05 13.44
N ALA A 87 -21.87 4.74 13.20
CA ALA A 87 -23.02 4.10 12.58
C ALA A 87 -24.31 4.31 13.40
N GLY A 88 -24.21 4.09 14.71
CA GLY A 88 -25.33 4.30 15.65
C GLY A 88 -25.75 5.78 15.72
N PHE A 89 -24.81 6.71 15.77
CA PHE A 89 -25.07 8.15 15.77
C PHE A 89 -25.82 8.61 14.52
N LEU A 90 -25.45 8.09 13.36
CA LEU A 90 -26.08 8.45 12.08
C LEU A 90 -27.34 7.62 11.78
N GLY A 91 -27.60 6.53 12.51
CA GLY A 91 -28.70 5.60 12.23
C GLY A 91 -28.49 4.79 10.93
N VAL A 92 -27.23 4.52 10.55
CA VAL A 92 -26.88 3.77 9.34
C VAL A 92 -26.26 2.42 9.71
N SER A 93 -26.20 1.50 8.74
CA SER A 93 -25.43 0.25 8.94
C SER A 93 -23.95 0.54 9.02
N MET A 94 -23.22 -0.08 9.95
CA MET A 94 -21.76 -0.02 10.03
C MET A 94 -21.12 -0.54 8.73
N GLY A 95 -21.74 -1.52 8.08
CA GLY A 95 -21.23 -2.23 6.92
C GLY A 95 -20.16 -3.25 7.29
N GLU A 96 -19.84 -4.11 6.34
CA GLU A 96 -18.72 -5.05 6.43
C GLU A 96 -17.72 -4.72 5.32
N VAL A 97 -16.49 -4.44 5.70
CA VAL A 97 -15.39 -4.18 4.75
C VAL A 97 -14.23 -5.07 5.14
N GLU A 98 -13.82 -5.90 4.18
CA GLU A 98 -12.66 -6.76 4.40
C GLU A 98 -11.38 -5.91 4.48
N LYS A 99 -10.55 -6.16 5.50
CA LYS A 99 -9.28 -5.48 5.68
C LYS A 99 -8.38 -5.75 4.49
N GLN A 100 -7.85 -4.67 3.89
CA GLN A 100 -6.80 -4.74 2.91
C GLN A 100 -5.44 -4.53 3.57
N VAL A 101 -4.39 -5.12 2.99
CA VAL A 101 -3.01 -5.00 3.44
C VAL A 101 -2.07 -4.92 2.25
N ALA A 102 -0.96 -4.23 2.40
CA ALA A 102 0.08 -4.21 1.39
C ALA A 102 0.77 -5.58 1.31
N ARG A 103 0.99 -6.06 0.08
CA ARG A 103 1.67 -7.33 -0.21
C ARG A 103 2.84 -7.08 -1.14
N LEU A 104 4.01 -7.64 -0.81
CA LEU A 104 5.22 -7.55 -1.61
C LEU A 104 5.33 -8.74 -2.58
N ALA A 105 5.49 -8.48 -3.87
CA ALA A 105 5.71 -9.50 -4.89
C ALA A 105 7.21 -9.74 -5.16
N CYS A 106 7.99 -9.92 -4.10
CA CYS A 106 9.41 -10.25 -4.19
C CYS A 106 9.89 -10.95 -2.92
N ALA A 107 10.52 -12.13 -3.06
CA ALA A 107 11.21 -12.83 -1.99
C ALA A 107 12.75 -12.82 -2.18
N GLY A 108 13.24 -12.08 -3.18
CA GLY A 108 14.65 -12.05 -3.58
C GLY A 108 15.49 -11.09 -2.74
N GLY A 109 15.75 -11.43 -1.48
CA GLY A 109 16.70 -10.71 -0.64
C GLY A 109 18.15 -10.92 -1.09
N ASN A 110 19.09 -10.21 -0.48
CA ASN A 110 20.51 -10.21 -0.83
C ASN A 110 21.19 -11.60 -0.65
N HIS A 111 20.61 -12.48 0.15
CA HIS A 111 21.10 -13.84 0.39
C HIS A 111 20.69 -14.85 -0.72
N VAL A 112 19.76 -14.50 -1.61
CA VAL A 112 19.23 -15.40 -2.66
C VAL A 112 19.17 -14.77 -4.04
N ALA A 113 19.23 -13.45 -4.14
CA ALA A 113 19.23 -12.72 -5.41
C ALA A 113 20.63 -12.21 -5.69
N TYR A 114 21.11 -12.47 -6.90
CA TYR A 114 22.44 -12.07 -7.33
C TYR A 114 22.53 -10.57 -7.61
N MET A 115 23.72 -10.01 -7.34
CA MET A 115 24.07 -8.63 -7.65
C MET A 115 25.17 -8.64 -8.71
N ARG A 116 25.01 -7.85 -9.77
CA ARG A 116 26.02 -7.64 -10.82
C ARG A 116 27.02 -6.55 -10.45
N ALA A 117 26.59 -5.58 -9.65
CA ALA A 117 27.41 -4.48 -9.19
C ALA A 117 26.91 -3.96 -7.83
N ASN A 118 27.79 -3.30 -7.10
CA ASN A 118 27.41 -2.55 -5.90
C ASN A 118 26.96 -1.14 -6.30
N TYR A 119 25.74 -0.80 -5.99
CA TYR A 119 25.23 0.56 -6.18
C TYR A 119 25.89 1.52 -5.18
N GLN A 120 26.46 2.59 -5.69
CA GLN A 120 26.99 3.70 -4.89
C GLN A 120 26.34 5.00 -5.36
N GLY A 121 25.39 5.50 -4.60
CA GLY A 121 24.62 6.69 -4.93
C GLY A 121 23.70 7.10 -3.80
N LEU A 122 22.66 7.85 -4.12
CA LEU A 122 21.62 8.22 -3.14
C LEU A 122 20.95 6.97 -2.60
N GLY A 123 20.82 6.84 -1.28
CA GLY A 123 20.28 5.69 -0.58
C GLY A 123 18.74 5.53 -0.74
N THR A 124 18.22 5.69 -1.97
CA THR A 124 16.79 5.54 -2.28
C THR A 124 16.58 4.57 -3.42
N CYS A 125 15.48 3.79 -3.37
CA CYS A 125 15.10 2.86 -4.43
C CYS A 125 14.86 3.60 -5.76
N ARG A 126 14.27 4.78 -5.69
CA ARG A 126 13.99 5.61 -6.88
C ARG A 126 15.28 6.02 -7.59
N ALA A 127 16.30 6.46 -6.86
CA ALA A 127 17.60 6.82 -7.44
C ALA A 127 18.33 5.58 -7.99
N ALA A 128 18.34 4.48 -7.26
CA ALA A 128 18.96 3.24 -7.70
C ALA A 128 18.29 2.65 -8.96
N ALA A 129 16.97 2.77 -9.08
CA ALA A 129 16.23 2.24 -10.22
C ALA A 129 16.66 2.86 -11.56
N VAL A 130 17.04 4.16 -11.59
CA VAL A 130 17.50 4.84 -12.81
C VAL A 130 18.96 4.56 -13.13
N VAL A 131 19.73 3.97 -12.19
CA VAL A 131 21.14 3.62 -12.38
C VAL A 131 21.26 2.09 -12.55
N SER A 132 21.00 1.61 -13.73
CA SER A 132 21.06 0.17 -14.09
C SER A 132 20.33 -0.76 -13.12
N GLY A 133 19.21 -0.29 -12.55
CA GLY A 133 18.43 -1.06 -11.58
C GLY A 133 19.17 -1.35 -10.26
N GLY A 134 20.08 -0.45 -9.83
CA GLY A 134 20.81 -0.58 -8.57
C GLY A 134 21.80 -1.75 -8.53
N GLY A 135 22.19 -2.28 -9.68
CA GLY A 135 23.13 -3.40 -9.78
C GLY A 135 22.53 -4.78 -9.50
N LYS A 136 21.24 -4.91 -9.24
CA LYS A 136 20.59 -6.21 -9.05
C LYS A 136 20.45 -6.97 -10.37
N ALA A 137 20.73 -8.28 -10.40
CA ALA A 137 20.62 -9.10 -11.60
C ALA A 137 19.17 -9.17 -12.09
N CYS A 138 18.23 -9.36 -11.17
CA CYS A 138 16.80 -9.37 -11.48
C CYS A 138 16.29 -7.95 -11.71
N ALA A 139 15.91 -7.64 -12.95
CA ALA A 139 15.39 -6.32 -13.33
C ALA A 139 14.08 -5.94 -12.62
N TRP A 140 13.30 -6.92 -12.20
CA TRP A 140 12.02 -6.74 -11.49
C TRP A 140 12.15 -6.82 -9.96
N GLY A 141 13.34 -7.11 -9.43
CA GLY A 141 13.54 -7.37 -8.01
C GLY A 141 13.51 -6.12 -7.13
N CYS A 142 13.19 -6.32 -5.86
CA CYS A 142 13.30 -5.30 -4.82
C CYS A 142 14.75 -4.81 -4.69
N LEU A 143 14.94 -3.50 -4.63
CA LEU A 143 16.27 -2.87 -4.52
C LEU A 143 16.79 -2.81 -3.07
N GLY A 144 15.90 -2.95 -2.09
CA GLY A 144 16.26 -3.08 -0.68
C GLY A 144 16.76 -1.80 0.01
N LEU A 145 16.43 -0.61 -0.53
CA LEU A 145 16.89 0.67 0.02
C LEU A 145 15.84 1.38 0.91
N GLY A 146 14.68 0.76 1.16
CA GLY A 146 13.76 1.17 2.22
C GLY A 146 12.86 2.36 1.92
N ASP A 147 12.69 2.81 0.66
CA ASP A 147 11.74 3.90 0.36
C ASP A 147 10.32 3.59 0.87
N CYS A 148 9.89 2.32 0.82
CA CYS A 148 8.58 1.89 1.32
C CYS A 148 8.46 1.92 2.85
N GLU A 149 9.55 1.70 3.58
CA GLU A 149 9.62 1.83 5.04
C GLU A 149 9.56 3.31 5.43
N SER A 150 10.32 4.17 4.72
CA SER A 150 10.42 5.61 5.03
C SER A 150 9.12 6.39 4.83
N VAL A 151 8.22 5.93 3.96
CA VAL A 151 6.91 6.58 3.71
C VAL A 151 5.77 5.96 4.53
N CYS A 152 6.05 4.96 5.35
CA CYS A 152 5.02 4.28 6.13
C CYS A 152 4.77 4.97 7.46
N ASP A 153 3.86 5.93 7.52
CA ASP A 153 3.49 6.69 8.74
C ASP A 153 2.93 5.80 9.87
N PHE A 154 2.54 4.55 9.55
CA PHE A 154 1.97 3.60 10.50
C PHE A 154 3.00 2.60 11.05
N GLU A 155 4.28 2.74 10.71
CA GLU A 155 5.34 1.81 11.12
C GLU A 155 4.99 0.34 10.85
N ALA A 156 4.24 0.12 9.76
CA ALA A 156 3.79 -1.22 9.36
C ALA A 156 4.79 -1.94 8.46
N ILE A 157 5.85 -1.25 8.00
CA ILE A 157 6.88 -1.81 7.13
C ILE A 157 8.24 -1.64 7.79
N VAL A 158 8.98 -2.75 7.91
CA VAL A 158 10.34 -2.77 8.45
C VAL A 158 11.24 -3.54 7.48
N MET A 159 12.43 -3.01 7.20
CA MET A 159 13.41 -3.72 6.38
C MET A 159 14.11 -4.80 7.20
N ASN A 160 14.09 -6.05 6.69
CA ASN A 160 14.78 -7.16 7.34
C ASN A 160 16.29 -7.18 6.99
N GLU A 161 17.02 -8.09 7.64
CA GLU A 161 18.47 -8.28 7.45
C GLU A 161 18.88 -8.63 6.01
N PHE A 162 17.95 -9.10 5.19
CA PHE A 162 18.17 -9.47 3.79
C PHE A 162 17.83 -8.33 2.81
N GLY A 163 17.52 -7.14 3.31
CA GLY A 163 17.12 -6.01 2.49
C GLY A 163 15.76 -6.19 1.80
N LEU A 164 14.83 -6.86 2.47
CA LEU A 164 13.43 -6.97 2.03
C LEU A 164 12.50 -6.31 3.05
N PRO A 165 11.48 -5.59 2.61
CA PRO A 165 10.47 -5.07 3.51
C PRO A 165 9.53 -6.19 3.99
N GLU A 166 9.32 -6.23 5.28
CA GLU A 166 8.31 -7.05 5.93
C GLU A 166 7.13 -6.18 6.35
N VAL A 167 5.92 -6.63 6.04
CA VAL A 167 4.69 -5.88 6.31
C VAL A 167 3.98 -6.50 7.51
N ASP A 168 3.83 -5.72 8.56
CA ASP A 168 2.94 -6.06 9.68
C ASP A 168 1.49 -5.83 9.26
N SER A 169 0.78 -6.90 8.99
CA SER A 169 -0.62 -6.85 8.58
C SER A 169 -1.56 -6.32 9.66
N ALA A 170 -1.16 -6.33 10.94
CA ALA A 170 -1.97 -5.76 12.02
C ALA A 170 -1.92 -4.23 12.00
N LYS A 171 -0.72 -3.66 11.78
CA LYS A 171 -0.50 -2.21 11.71
C LYS A 171 -0.87 -1.60 10.35
N CYS A 172 -0.80 -2.38 9.27
CA CYS A 172 -1.07 -1.88 7.92
C CYS A 172 -2.50 -1.37 7.77
N THR A 173 -2.64 -0.12 7.35
CA THR A 173 -3.91 0.56 7.11
C THR A 173 -4.36 0.54 5.65
N ALA A 174 -3.50 0.05 4.74
CA ALA A 174 -3.71 0.06 3.29
C ALA A 174 -3.80 1.49 2.68
N CYS A 175 -3.03 2.46 3.19
CA CYS A 175 -2.98 3.82 2.63
C CYS A 175 -2.51 3.85 1.16
N GLY A 176 -1.58 2.96 0.77
CA GLY A 176 -1.10 2.89 -0.61
C GLY A 176 0.26 3.54 -0.85
N ASP A 177 0.82 4.30 0.09
CA ASP A 177 2.07 5.06 -0.09
C ASP A 177 3.26 4.17 -0.49
N CYS A 178 3.34 2.95 0.08
CA CYS A 178 4.34 1.95 -0.31
C CYS A 178 4.16 1.42 -1.74
N VAL A 179 2.94 1.47 -2.27
CA VAL A 179 2.65 1.11 -3.67
C VAL A 179 3.16 2.21 -4.60
N GLU A 180 2.85 3.48 -4.27
CA GLU A 180 3.21 4.65 -5.10
C GLU A 180 4.72 4.93 -5.11
N VAL A 181 5.38 4.74 -3.96
CA VAL A 181 6.82 5.02 -3.86
C VAL A 181 7.69 3.96 -4.52
N CYS A 182 7.19 2.74 -4.72
CA CYS A 182 7.99 1.62 -5.23
C CYS A 182 8.29 1.76 -6.72
N PRO A 183 9.55 2.05 -7.14
CA PRO A 183 9.87 2.22 -8.56
C PRO A 183 9.87 0.92 -9.37
N LYS A 184 9.63 -0.22 -8.71
CA LYS A 184 9.53 -1.56 -9.31
C LYS A 184 8.12 -2.13 -9.25
N ASP A 185 7.12 -1.37 -8.79
CA ASP A 185 5.71 -1.77 -8.68
C ASP A 185 5.52 -3.12 -7.97
N LEU A 186 6.27 -3.36 -6.91
CA LEU A 186 6.27 -4.65 -6.21
C LEU A 186 5.18 -4.77 -5.16
N PHE A 187 4.64 -3.65 -4.71
CA PHE A 187 3.54 -3.65 -3.75
C PHE A 187 2.18 -3.59 -4.45
N SER A 188 1.22 -4.24 -3.85
CA SER A 188 -0.19 -4.10 -4.17
C SER A 188 -1.03 -4.22 -2.90
N LEU A 189 -2.18 -3.54 -2.86
CA LEU A 189 -3.15 -3.70 -1.78
C LEU A 189 -4.02 -4.92 -2.09
N GLN A 190 -4.12 -5.83 -1.12
CA GLN A 190 -4.85 -7.08 -1.27
C GLN A 190 -5.71 -7.33 -0.03
N PRO A 191 -6.90 -7.91 -0.19
CA PRO A 191 -7.69 -8.42 0.93
C PRO A 191 -6.87 -9.40 1.77
N ILE A 192 -7.05 -9.36 3.09
CA ILE A 192 -6.30 -10.23 4.02
C ILE A 192 -6.59 -11.71 3.79
N SER A 193 -7.77 -12.05 3.23
CA SER A 193 -8.17 -13.40 2.85
C SER A 193 -7.40 -13.97 1.65
N HIS A 194 -6.68 -13.14 0.89
CA HIS A 194 -5.83 -13.59 -0.20
C HIS A 194 -4.55 -14.22 0.36
N LYS A 195 -4.65 -15.47 0.84
CA LYS A 195 -3.54 -16.20 1.48
C LYS A 195 -2.57 -16.81 0.48
N LEU A 196 -3.04 -17.27 -0.68
CA LEU A 196 -2.17 -17.76 -1.75
C LEU A 196 -1.53 -16.57 -2.45
N TRP A 197 -0.18 -16.56 -2.55
CA TRP A 197 0.55 -15.40 -3.06
C TRP A 197 1.75 -15.80 -3.92
N VAL A 198 2.01 -15.05 -5.00
CA VAL A 198 3.22 -15.19 -5.81
C VAL A 198 4.23 -14.12 -5.37
N ALA A 199 5.24 -14.54 -4.61
CA ALA A 199 6.29 -13.67 -4.09
C ALA A 199 7.42 -13.45 -5.13
N CYS A 200 7.04 -13.22 -6.38
CA CYS A 200 7.94 -12.98 -7.51
C CYS A 200 7.25 -12.12 -8.57
N ARG A 201 8.04 -11.33 -9.30
CA ARG A 201 7.57 -10.54 -10.44
C ARG A 201 8.51 -10.65 -11.65
N ASN A 202 9.47 -11.56 -11.60
CA ASN A 202 10.40 -11.83 -12.70
C ASN A 202 9.66 -12.45 -13.88
N ARG A 203 9.87 -11.91 -15.08
CA ARG A 203 9.26 -12.37 -16.34
C ARG A 203 10.29 -12.92 -17.32
N ALA A 204 11.54 -13.09 -16.90
CA ALA A 204 12.53 -13.77 -17.69
C ALA A 204 12.21 -15.27 -17.83
N ASP A 205 12.79 -15.93 -18.83
CA ASP A 205 12.69 -17.38 -18.96
C ASP A 205 13.19 -18.08 -17.70
N GLY A 206 12.65 -19.27 -17.42
CA GLY A 206 12.85 -19.97 -16.17
C GLY A 206 14.30 -20.12 -15.74
N ASP A 207 15.18 -20.53 -16.66
CA ASP A 207 16.61 -20.71 -16.40
C ASP A 207 17.31 -19.37 -16.11
N ILE A 208 16.94 -18.32 -16.86
CA ILE A 208 17.45 -16.95 -16.63
C ILE A 208 16.94 -16.42 -15.29
N ALA A 209 15.66 -16.64 -14.99
CA ALA A 209 15.07 -16.20 -13.73
C ALA A 209 15.76 -16.86 -12.52
N GLU A 210 16.04 -18.16 -12.59
CA GLU A 210 16.75 -18.91 -11.55
C GLU A 210 18.21 -18.48 -11.42
N ALA A 211 18.90 -18.20 -12.55
CA ALA A 211 20.26 -17.68 -12.56
C ALA A 211 20.35 -16.29 -11.91
N GLN A 212 19.28 -15.49 -11.97
CA GLN A 212 19.22 -14.16 -11.33
C GLN A 212 18.80 -14.21 -9.86
N CYS A 213 18.00 -15.21 -9.47
CA CYS A 213 17.45 -15.30 -8.12
C CYS A 213 17.02 -16.74 -7.81
N GLU A 214 17.61 -17.35 -6.79
CA GLU A 214 17.37 -18.74 -6.40
C GLU A 214 15.92 -19.06 -5.99
N VAL A 215 15.12 -18.03 -5.69
CA VAL A 215 13.71 -18.14 -5.30
C VAL A 215 12.75 -17.55 -6.36
N ALA A 216 13.24 -17.32 -7.57
CA ALA A 216 12.41 -16.79 -8.64
C ALA A 216 11.36 -17.81 -9.10
N CYS A 217 10.25 -17.32 -9.64
CA CYS A 217 9.31 -18.16 -10.38
C CYS A 217 9.96 -18.57 -11.71
N THR A 218 10.07 -19.87 -11.95
CA THR A 218 10.64 -20.44 -13.18
C THR A 218 9.56 -20.81 -14.20
N ALA A 219 8.32 -20.39 -13.99
CA ALA A 219 7.16 -20.71 -14.84
C ALA A 219 6.99 -22.22 -15.13
N CYS A 220 7.43 -23.09 -14.23
CA CYS A 220 7.44 -24.54 -14.44
C CYS A 220 6.02 -25.18 -14.51
N GLY A 221 4.98 -24.45 -14.18
CA GLY A 221 3.59 -24.90 -14.30
C GLY A 221 3.09 -25.86 -13.20
N LYS A 222 3.94 -26.32 -12.27
CA LYS A 222 3.49 -27.28 -11.24
C LYS A 222 2.32 -26.73 -10.41
N CYS A 223 2.38 -25.47 -10.00
CA CYS A 223 1.32 -24.83 -9.23
C CYS A 223 -0.01 -24.71 -10.00
N THR A 224 0.03 -24.60 -11.34
CA THR A 224 -1.21 -24.53 -12.15
C THR A 224 -1.91 -25.88 -12.24
N VAL A 225 -1.14 -26.97 -12.15
CA VAL A 225 -1.67 -28.35 -12.14
C VAL A 225 -2.24 -28.71 -10.77
N ASP A 226 -1.61 -28.22 -9.69
CA ASP A 226 -1.95 -28.55 -8.31
C ASP A 226 -3.11 -27.70 -7.77
N ALA A 227 -3.29 -26.50 -8.31
CA ALA A 227 -4.38 -25.60 -7.93
C ALA A 227 -5.71 -26.04 -8.54
N ALA A 228 -6.80 -25.53 -7.99
CA ALA A 228 -8.12 -25.66 -8.62
C ALA A 228 -8.08 -25.11 -10.06
N PRO A 229 -8.85 -25.72 -10.99
CA PRO A 229 -8.86 -25.31 -12.39
C PRO A 229 -9.18 -23.81 -12.54
N GLY A 230 -8.32 -23.10 -13.29
CA GLY A 230 -8.47 -21.66 -13.54
C GLY A 230 -7.97 -20.72 -12.44
N LEU A 231 -7.64 -21.24 -11.24
CA LEU A 231 -7.16 -20.41 -10.13
C LEU A 231 -5.77 -19.82 -10.39
N ILE A 232 -4.87 -20.60 -11.00
CA ILE A 232 -3.53 -20.15 -11.36
C ILE A 232 -3.31 -20.37 -12.84
N ARG A 233 -2.81 -19.35 -13.51
CA ARG A 233 -2.34 -19.44 -14.90
C ARG A 233 -0.91 -18.95 -15.02
N LEU A 234 -0.23 -19.32 -16.09
CA LEU A 234 1.04 -18.71 -16.46
C LEU A 234 0.80 -17.57 -17.43
N ASP A 235 1.41 -16.43 -17.17
CA ASP A 235 1.37 -15.26 -18.01
C ASP A 235 2.75 -14.60 -18.04
N ASN A 236 3.33 -14.45 -19.24
CA ASN A 236 4.67 -13.87 -19.44
C ASN A 236 5.72 -14.44 -18.46
N ASN A 237 5.88 -15.76 -18.47
CA ASN A 237 6.82 -16.51 -17.63
C ASN A 237 6.61 -16.35 -16.10
N LEU A 238 5.41 -16.00 -15.67
CA LEU A 238 5.08 -15.81 -14.25
C LEU A 238 3.76 -16.52 -13.92
N ALA A 239 3.70 -17.14 -12.74
CA ALA A 239 2.43 -17.61 -12.20
C ALA A 239 1.58 -16.42 -11.76
N VAL A 240 0.32 -16.40 -12.18
CA VAL A 240 -0.67 -15.37 -11.85
C VAL A 240 -1.89 -16.02 -11.25
N ILE A 241 -2.33 -15.53 -10.10
CA ILE A 241 -3.51 -16.03 -9.38
C ILE A 241 -4.72 -15.22 -9.80
N ASP A 242 -5.81 -15.92 -10.14
CA ASP A 242 -7.12 -15.31 -10.34
C ASP A 242 -7.88 -15.30 -9.01
N TYR A 243 -7.87 -14.16 -8.35
CA TYR A 243 -8.51 -14.00 -7.06
C TYR A 243 -10.05 -13.99 -7.11
N ALA A 244 -10.68 -13.99 -8.29
CA ALA A 244 -12.11 -14.29 -8.40
C ALA A 244 -12.41 -15.70 -7.88
N GLY A 245 -11.45 -16.63 -8.03
CA GLY A 245 -11.49 -17.98 -7.48
C GLY A 245 -10.87 -18.15 -6.08
N ASN A 246 -10.61 -17.08 -5.31
CA ASN A 246 -9.88 -17.14 -4.03
C ASN A 246 -10.42 -18.18 -3.04
N LYS A 247 -11.73 -18.44 -3.02
CA LYS A 247 -12.35 -19.47 -2.17
C LYS A 247 -11.87 -20.89 -2.45
N LEU A 248 -11.28 -21.14 -3.64
CA LEU A 248 -10.73 -22.42 -4.06
C LEU A 248 -9.23 -22.53 -3.75
N ALA A 249 -8.61 -21.47 -3.21
CA ALA A 249 -7.21 -21.49 -2.85
C ALA A 249 -6.94 -22.49 -1.72
N SER A 250 -5.90 -23.27 -1.88
CA SER A 250 -5.49 -24.29 -0.90
C SER A 250 -3.97 -24.41 -0.83
N HIS A 251 -3.46 -24.97 0.27
CA HIS A 251 -2.02 -25.24 0.46
C HIS A 251 -1.42 -26.16 -0.61
N VAL A 252 -2.24 -27.01 -1.27
CA VAL A 252 -1.75 -27.95 -2.30
C VAL A 252 -1.05 -27.21 -3.43
N ALA A 253 -1.51 -25.99 -3.76
CA ALA A 253 -0.95 -25.17 -4.84
C ALA A 253 0.52 -24.77 -4.61
N ILE A 254 1.00 -24.73 -3.36
CA ILE A 254 2.39 -24.33 -3.04
C ILE A 254 3.34 -25.52 -2.90
N GLU A 255 2.82 -26.74 -2.66
CA GLU A 255 3.59 -27.91 -2.19
C GLU A 255 4.74 -28.29 -3.11
N ARG A 256 4.53 -28.28 -4.41
CA ARG A 256 5.52 -28.70 -5.42
C ARG A 256 6.30 -27.55 -6.04
N CYS A 257 6.19 -26.34 -5.52
CA CYS A 257 6.97 -25.21 -6.05
C CYS A 257 8.45 -25.38 -5.71
N PRO A 258 9.36 -25.59 -6.70
CA PRO A 258 10.76 -25.94 -6.42
C PRO A 258 11.56 -24.78 -5.84
N THR A 259 11.22 -23.56 -6.17
CA THR A 259 11.90 -22.35 -5.70
C THR A 259 11.21 -21.68 -4.50
N GLY A 260 9.97 -22.09 -4.21
CA GLY A 260 9.17 -21.43 -3.19
C GLY A 260 8.74 -20.01 -3.58
N ALA A 261 8.58 -19.74 -4.89
CA ALA A 261 8.10 -18.46 -5.40
C ALA A 261 6.61 -18.26 -5.15
N ILE A 262 5.82 -19.34 -5.08
CA ILE A 262 4.43 -19.30 -4.63
C ILE A 262 4.37 -19.73 -3.17
N VAL A 263 3.66 -18.98 -2.35
CA VAL A 263 3.66 -19.11 -0.90
C VAL A 263 2.24 -19.02 -0.34
N TRP A 264 2.08 -19.48 0.89
CA TRP A 264 0.88 -19.28 1.67
C TRP A 264 1.15 -18.28 2.79
N LEU A 265 0.30 -17.28 2.92
CA LEU A 265 0.43 -16.20 3.89
C LEU A 265 -0.56 -16.44 5.05
N ASP A 266 -0.05 -16.51 6.27
CA ASP A 266 -0.87 -16.61 7.47
C ASP A 266 -0.44 -15.55 8.49
N GLY A 267 -1.10 -14.40 8.43
CA GLY A 267 -0.67 -13.21 9.16
C GLY A 267 0.72 -12.74 8.71
N ALA A 268 1.66 -12.71 9.65
CA ALA A 268 3.07 -12.38 9.39
C ALA A 268 3.89 -13.59 8.90
N ARG A 269 3.33 -14.81 8.97
CA ARG A 269 4.04 -16.03 8.60
C ARG A 269 3.91 -16.30 7.10
N ILE A 270 5.05 -16.59 6.47
CA ILE A 270 5.12 -17.03 5.06
C ILE A 270 5.47 -18.51 5.03
N GLU A 271 4.58 -19.32 4.50
CA GLU A 271 4.78 -20.76 4.37
C GLU A 271 5.14 -21.11 2.94
N LYS A 272 6.19 -21.92 2.78
CA LYS A 272 6.63 -22.46 1.49
C LYS A 272 6.26 -23.93 1.40
N GLY A 273 6.05 -24.42 0.19
CA GLY A 273 5.77 -25.84 -0.05
C GLY A 273 6.93 -26.77 0.33
N ARG A 274 6.65 -28.06 0.47
CA ARG A 274 7.63 -29.09 0.92
C ARG A 274 8.79 -29.29 -0.06
N GLU A 275 8.53 -29.13 -1.35
CA GLU A 275 9.59 -29.26 -2.39
C GLU A 275 10.41 -27.97 -2.56
N ALA A 276 10.07 -26.90 -1.87
CA ALA A 276 10.79 -25.64 -1.98
C ALA A 276 12.25 -25.78 -1.51
N LYS A 277 13.17 -25.25 -2.31
CA LYS A 277 14.61 -25.21 -1.99
C LYS A 277 14.82 -24.58 -0.60
N LYS A 278 15.45 -25.33 0.30
CA LYS A 278 15.79 -24.86 1.65
C LYS A 278 17.03 -24.00 1.57
N ILE A 279 16.89 -22.71 1.90
CA ILE A 279 17.99 -21.76 1.93
C ILE A 279 18.30 -21.45 3.39
N ILE A 280 19.50 -21.85 3.81
CA ILE A 280 20.05 -21.63 5.17
C ILE A 280 21.12 -20.54 5.19
N ARG A 281 21.40 -19.94 4.05
CA ARG A 281 22.39 -18.85 3.92
C ARG A 281 21.85 -17.57 4.54
N VAL A 282 22.66 -16.99 5.42
CA VAL A 282 22.40 -15.70 6.06
C VAL A 282 23.23 -14.58 5.40
N LYS A 283 24.41 -14.92 4.86
CA LYS A 283 25.29 -13.95 4.21
C LYS A 283 24.80 -13.58 2.82
N PRO A 284 24.95 -12.31 2.40
CA PRO A 284 24.70 -11.91 1.03
C PRO A 284 25.48 -12.74 0.03
N LEU A 285 24.90 -12.94 -1.15
CA LEU A 285 25.62 -13.53 -2.28
C LEU A 285 26.75 -12.59 -2.75
N PRO A 286 27.87 -13.16 -3.24
CA PRO A 286 28.93 -12.34 -3.81
C PRO A 286 28.43 -11.59 -5.04
N VAL A 287 28.98 -10.41 -5.25
CA VAL A 287 28.74 -9.63 -6.48
C VAL A 287 29.48 -10.32 -7.62
N SER A 288 28.80 -10.62 -8.72
CA SER A 288 29.37 -11.21 -9.93
C SER A 288 28.82 -10.51 -11.17
N ALA A 289 29.72 -10.03 -12.02
CA ALA A 289 29.36 -9.42 -13.30
C ALA A 289 28.85 -10.45 -14.33
N ASP A 290 29.11 -11.74 -14.10
CA ASP A 290 28.82 -12.85 -15.04
C ASP A 290 27.36 -13.33 -14.95
N VAL A 291 26.56 -12.78 -14.04
CA VAL A 291 25.14 -13.13 -13.92
C VAL A 291 24.34 -12.44 -15.02
N VAL A 292 23.84 -13.22 -15.95
CA VAL A 292 23.05 -12.74 -17.12
C VAL A 292 21.62 -12.37 -16.75
#